data_00967beb59f8573e24874e03e06a8ace
#
_entry.id   00967beb59f8573e24874e03e06a8ace
#
_cell.length_a   1.000
_cell.length_b   1.000
_cell.length_c   1.000
_cell.angle_alpha   90.00
_cell.angle_beta   90.00
_cell.angle_gamma   90.00
#
_symmetry.space_group_name_H-M   'P 1'
#
loop_
_entity.id
_entity.type
_entity.pdbx_description
1 polymer ?
#
loop_
_entity_poly.entity_id
_entity_poly.type
_entity_poly.pdbx_seq_one_letter_code
_entity_poly.pdbx_strand_id
1 'polypeptide(L)'
;QLSAVVVSFVMTLIVSAVGAAVVKLVYGDIPGWGSFLTALGYVVLFAFAFSAISSFVITFISSRNGFTALSTIVGTLLGFLAGAYLPVGALSGTVVNGINVLPYSPAVVLLREPLAGDALDRLTGGVQQARESIGEYYGFTLDIGGTSVSTPWILAAFVGLTVVFTALGTYRIGKTIK
;
A
#
# COMPACT_ATOMS: atom_id res chain seq x y z
N GLN A 1 -9.01 14.60 10.12
CA GLN A 1 -8.57 13.83 8.93
C GLN A 1 -7.45 14.54 8.18
N LEU A 2 -7.60 15.82 7.85
CA LEU A 2 -6.61 16.57 7.06
C LEU A 2 -5.21 16.56 7.69
N SER A 3 -5.11 16.74 9.01
CA SER A 3 -3.82 16.70 9.72
C SER A 3 -3.15 15.32 9.65
N ALA A 4 -3.92 14.24 9.73
CA ALA A 4 -3.38 12.88 9.60
C ALA A 4 -2.85 12.63 8.17
N VAL A 5 -3.58 13.10 7.15
CA VAL A 5 -3.12 13.02 5.75
C VAL A 5 -1.81 13.79 5.55
N VAL A 6 -1.73 15.01 6.06
CA VAL A 6 -0.51 15.84 5.93
C VAL A 6 0.69 15.18 6.63
N VAL A 7 0.51 14.70 7.85
CA VAL A 7 1.60 14.02 8.59
C VAL A 7 2.03 12.74 7.86
N SER A 8 1.08 11.91 7.42
CA SER A 8 1.38 10.69 6.67
C SER A 8 2.11 10.99 5.37
N PHE A 9 1.69 12.04 4.66
CA PHE A 9 2.34 12.46 3.42
C PHE A 9 3.77 12.94 3.65
N VAL A 10 4.00 13.81 4.64
CA VAL A 10 5.34 14.29 5.01
C VAL A 10 6.25 13.12 5.41
N MET A 11 5.77 12.21 6.26
CA MET A 11 6.54 11.03 6.67
C MET A 11 6.85 10.12 5.49
N THR A 12 5.91 9.91 4.58
CA THR A 12 6.15 9.11 3.36
C THR A 12 7.21 9.76 2.46
N LEU A 13 7.19 11.09 2.31
CA LEU A 13 8.21 11.81 1.55
C LEU A 13 9.59 11.63 2.18
N ILE A 14 9.70 11.77 3.51
CA ILE A 14 10.98 11.60 4.23
C ILE A 14 11.49 10.16 4.04
N VAL A 15 10.66 9.15 4.28
CA VAL A 15 11.05 7.74 4.14
C VAL A 15 11.43 7.41 2.69
N SER A 16 10.67 7.93 1.71
CA SER A 16 10.96 7.74 0.29
C SER A 16 12.28 8.41 -0.12
N ALA A 17 12.56 9.61 0.38
CA ALA A 17 13.83 10.30 0.12
C ALA A 17 15.03 9.54 0.72
N VAL A 18 14.91 9.05 1.95
CA VAL A 18 15.94 8.22 2.59
C VAL A 18 16.13 6.91 1.83
N GLY A 19 15.03 6.23 1.46
CA GLY A 19 15.07 5.00 0.67
C GLY A 19 15.75 5.21 -0.69
N ALA A 20 15.38 6.27 -1.42
CA ALA A 20 15.99 6.63 -2.70
C ALA A 20 17.49 6.94 -2.55
N ALA A 21 17.89 7.65 -1.48
CA ALA A 21 19.29 7.92 -1.19
C ALA A 21 20.08 6.63 -0.94
N VAL A 22 19.54 5.70 -0.16
CA VAL A 22 20.17 4.38 0.10
C VAL A 22 20.29 3.58 -1.20
N VAL A 23 19.23 3.48 -2.00
CA VAL A 23 19.26 2.78 -3.28
C VAL A 23 20.31 3.38 -4.22
N LYS A 24 20.36 4.71 -4.32
CA LYS A 24 21.37 5.39 -5.14
C LYS A 24 22.80 5.12 -4.68
N LEU A 25 23.03 5.12 -3.36
CA LEU A 25 24.36 4.85 -2.80
C LEU A 25 24.82 3.40 -2.98
N VAL A 26 23.89 2.44 -2.89
CA VAL A 26 24.20 1.01 -2.94
C VAL A 26 24.20 0.49 -4.38
N TYR A 27 23.24 0.89 -5.20
CA TYR A 27 23.02 0.34 -6.55
C TYR A 27 23.32 1.33 -7.68
N GLY A 28 23.54 2.61 -7.37
CA GLY A 28 23.93 3.63 -8.35
C GLY A 28 22.78 4.21 -9.17
N ASP A 29 21.58 3.69 -9.03
CA ASP A 29 20.43 4.04 -9.87
C ASP A 29 19.16 4.30 -9.05
N ILE A 30 18.33 5.23 -9.51
CA ILE A 30 17.04 5.58 -8.89
C ILE A 30 15.94 5.57 -9.95
N PRO A 31 14.68 5.34 -9.58
CA PRO A 31 13.54 5.47 -10.49
C PRO A 31 13.52 6.83 -11.19
N GLY A 32 13.11 6.84 -12.44
CA GLY A 32 12.97 8.06 -13.23
C GLY A 32 11.95 9.03 -12.61
N TRP A 33 12.03 10.32 -12.97
CA TRP A 33 11.08 11.32 -12.47
C TRP A 33 9.62 11.00 -12.74
N GLY A 34 9.30 10.39 -13.90
CA GLY A 34 7.95 9.95 -14.25
C GLY A 34 7.43 8.87 -13.30
N SER A 35 8.26 7.86 -13.02
CA SER A 35 7.97 6.79 -12.07
C SER A 35 7.78 7.31 -10.65
N PHE A 36 8.63 8.26 -10.24
CA PHE A 36 8.52 8.90 -8.94
C PHE A 36 7.20 9.69 -8.80
N LEU A 37 6.81 10.49 -9.80
CA LEU A 37 5.56 11.26 -9.79
C LEU A 37 4.33 10.33 -9.79
N THR A 38 4.38 9.22 -10.51
CA THR A 38 3.32 8.21 -10.50
C THR A 38 3.16 7.58 -9.12
N ALA A 39 4.27 7.17 -8.51
CA ALA A 39 4.25 6.63 -7.15
C ALA A 39 3.72 7.66 -6.15
N LEU A 40 4.11 8.93 -6.27
CA LEU A 40 3.62 10.00 -5.42
C LEU A 40 2.10 10.20 -5.55
N GLY A 41 1.56 10.12 -6.76
CA GLY A 41 0.10 10.16 -7.01
C GLY A 41 -0.63 9.03 -6.28
N TYR A 42 -0.09 7.80 -6.33
CA TYR A 42 -0.64 6.67 -5.60
C TYR A 42 -0.56 6.87 -4.07
N VAL A 43 0.57 7.37 -3.57
CA VAL A 43 0.74 7.69 -2.13
C VAL A 43 -0.31 8.68 -1.65
N VAL A 44 -0.62 9.72 -2.41
CA VAL A 44 -1.67 10.68 -2.06
C VAL A 44 -3.03 9.98 -1.96
N LEU A 45 -3.39 9.17 -2.95
CA LEU A 45 -4.65 8.42 -2.94
C LEU A 45 -4.73 7.49 -1.71
N PHE A 46 -3.66 6.74 -1.43
CA PHE A 46 -3.60 5.82 -0.29
C PHE A 46 -3.65 6.57 1.04
N ALA A 47 -3.01 7.73 1.16
CA ALA A 47 -3.08 8.55 2.37
C ALA A 47 -4.52 8.97 2.69
N PHE A 48 -5.32 9.34 1.68
CA PHE A 48 -6.74 9.63 1.87
C PHE A 48 -7.53 8.38 2.28
N ALA A 49 -7.35 7.26 1.58
CA ALA A 49 -8.08 6.03 1.85
C ALA A 49 -7.78 5.47 3.25
N PHE A 50 -6.51 5.34 3.60
CA PHE A 50 -6.12 4.82 4.92
C PHE A 50 -6.44 5.78 6.05
N SER A 51 -6.38 7.10 5.83
CA SER A 51 -6.84 8.09 6.80
C SER A 51 -8.35 7.98 7.04
N ALA A 52 -9.16 7.75 6.00
CA ALA A 52 -10.60 7.55 6.12
C ALA A 52 -10.92 6.27 6.90
N ILE A 53 -10.27 5.14 6.56
CA ILE A 53 -10.41 3.87 7.26
C ILE A 53 -10.00 4.02 8.74
N SER A 54 -8.83 4.59 9.01
CA SER A 54 -8.32 4.78 10.38
C SER A 54 -9.24 5.68 11.20
N SER A 55 -9.74 6.78 10.61
CA SER A 55 -10.68 7.67 11.27
C SER A 55 -11.99 6.98 11.64
N PHE A 56 -12.49 6.09 10.79
CA PHE A 56 -13.66 5.28 11.10
C PHE A 56 -13.37 4.26 12.20
N VAL A 57 -12.26 3.53 12.11
CA VAL A 57 -11.87 2.50 13.11
C VAL A 57 -11.70 3.11 14.49
N ILE A 58 -11.07 4.30 14.60
CA ILE A 58 -10.88 5.00 15.86
C ILE A 58 -12.20 5.31 16.57
N THR A 59 -13.32 5.47 15.84
CA THR A 59 -14.64 5.70 16.47
C THR A 59 -15.12 4.54 17.34
N PHE A 60 -14.52 3.36 17.26
CA PHE A 60 -14.83 2.18 18.04
C PHE A 60 -13.90 2.00 19.26
N ILE A 61 -12.85 2.83 19.37
CA ILE A 61 -11.83 2.68 20.40
C ILE A 61 -12.05 3.73 21.46
N SER A 62 -12.37 3.27 22.71
CA SER A 62 -12.68 4.15 23.81
C SER A 62 -11.48 4.45 24.72
N SER A 63 -10.35 3.73 24.54
CA SER A 63 -9.20 3.86 25.44
C SER A 63 -7.88 4.09 24.68
N ARG A 64 -6.96 4.86 25.29
CA ARG A 64 -5.61 5.06 24.74
C ARG A 64 -4.84 3.75 24.60
N ASN A 65 -4.97 2.85 25.55
CA ASN A 65 -4.30 1.55 25.53
C ASN A 65 -4.82 0.67 24.37
N GLY A 66 -6.13 0.69 24.12
CA GLY A 66 -6.74 -0.01 22.99
C GLY A 66 -6.23 0.54 21.63
N PHE A 67 -6.10 1.86 21.53
CA PHE A 67 -5.53 2.50 20.33
C PHE A 67 -4.07 2.09 20.10
N THR A 68 -3.24 2.15 21.17
CA THR A 68 -1.83 1.76 21.08
C THR A 68 -1.68 0.29 20.70
N ALA A 69 -2.45 -0.60 21.35
CA ALA A 69 -2.43 -2.03 21.03
C ALA A 69 -2.82 -2.30 19.58
N LEU A 70 -3.91 -1.71 19.09
CA LEU A 70 -4.34 -1.85 17.71
C LEU A 70 -3.27 -1.33 16.73
N SER A 71 -2.71 -0.14 16.99
CA SER A 71 -1.68 0.46 16.13
C SER A 71 -0.44 -0.41 16.04
N THR A 72 -0.01 -1.02 17.15
CA THR A 72 1.14 -1.93 17.20
C THR A 72 0.86 -3.20 16.40
N ILE A 73 -0.30 -3.83 16.61
CA ILE A 73 -0.70 -5.05 15.91
C ILE A 73 -0.78 -4.78 14.40
N VAL A 74 -1.50 -3.73 14.01
CA VAL A 74 -1.66 -3.35 12.60
C VAL A 74 -0.30 -3.04 11.97
N GLY A 75 0.55 -2.24 12.62
CA GLY A 75 1.87 -1.89 12.10
C GLY A 75 2.78 -3.11 11.90
N THR A 76 2.78 -4.05 12.84
CA THR A 76 3.55 -5.30 12.72
C THR A 76 3.02 -6.19 11.61
N LEU A 77 1.69 -6.40 11.56
CA LEU A 77 1.07 -7.22 10.53
C LEU A 77 1.27 -6.64 9.14
N LEU A 78 1.20 -5.32 8.97
CA LEU A 78 1.38 -4.67 7.68
C LEU A 78 2.74 -4.95 7.05
N GLY A 79 3.82 -5.02 7.82
CA GLY A 79 5.14 -5.37 7.32
C GLY A 79 5.19 -6.77 6.71
N PHE A 80 4.46 -7.73 7.29
CA PHE A 80 4.34 -9.09 6.75
C PHE A 80 3.38 -9.14 5.56
N LEU A 81 2.20 -8.56 5.70
CA LEU A 81 1.14 -8.60 4.68
C LEU A 81 1.51 -7.82 3.41
N ALA A 82 2.32 -6.78 3.54
CA ALA A 82 2.83 -6.03 2.40
C ALA A 82 3.97 -6.73 1.64
N GLY A 83 4.41 -7.90 2.12
CA GLY A 83 5.53 -8.62 1.51
C GLY A 83 6.88 -7.91 1.70
N ALA A 84 7.02 -7.08 2.76
CA ALA A 84 8.26 -6.38 3.05
C ALA A 84 9.31 -7.31 3.68
N TYR A 85 8.87 -8.30 4.47
CA TYR A 85 9.75 -9.26 5.12
C TYR A 85 9.88 -10.57 4.35
N LEU A 86 8.83 -10.99 3.64
CA LEU A 86 8.82 -12.22 2.85
C LEU A 86 8.22 -11.95 1.48
N PRO A 87 8.81 -12.49 0.39
CA PRO A 87 8.19 -12.44 -0.93
C PRO A 87 6.81 -13.09 -0.91
N VAL A 88 5.85 -12.50 -1.61
CA VAL A 88 4.46 -13.00 -1.66
C VAL A 88 4.41 -14.45 -2.18
N GLY A 89 5.25 -14.77 -3.15
CA GLY A 89 5.37 -16.11 -3.73
C GLY A 89 5.91 -17.20 -2.78
N ALA A 90 6.46 -16.80 -1.61
CA ALA A 90 6.85 -17.75 -0.56
C ALA A 90 5.67 -18.20 0.33
N LEU A 91 4.50 -17.56 0.19
CA LEU A 91 3.31 -17.84 0.97
C LEU A 91 2.40 -18.83 0.23
N SER A 92 1.58 -19.57 0.97
CA SER A 92 0.57 -20.44 0.34
C SER A 92 -0.50 -19.61 -0.39
N GLY A 93 -1.05 -20.13 -1.50
CA GLY A 93 -2.04 -19.43 -2.31
C GLY A 93 -3.29 -19.01 -1.50
N THR A 94 -3.71 -19.79 -0.51
CA THR A 94 -4.82 -19.42 0.39
C THR A 94 -4.50 -18.19 1.21
N VAL A 95 -3.27 -18.08 1.71
CA VAL A 95 -2.79 -16.90 2.48
C VAL A 95 -2.69 -15.69 1.56
N VAL A 96 -2.12 -15.86 0.37
CA VAL A 96 -2.00 -14.79 -0.64
C VAL A 96 -3.37 -14.24 -1.02
N ASN A 97 -4.35 -15.10 -1.30
CA ASN A 97 -5.72 -14.67 -1.60
C ASN A 97 -6.34 -13.87 -0.44
N GLY A 98 -6.13 -14.32 0.80
CA GLY A 98 -6.60 -13.59 1.99
C GLY A 98 -5.96 -12.21 2.14
N ILE A 99 -4.65 -12.12 1.90
CA ILE A 99 -3.89 -10.86 1.95
C ILE A 99 -4.32 -9.91 0.84
N ASN A 100 -4.53 -10.42 -0.37
CA ASN A 100 -4.86 -9.63 -1.56
C ASN A 100 -6.25 -8.97 -1.50
N VAL A 101 -7.14 -9.46 -0.65
CA VAL A 101 -8.43 -8.80 -0.37
C VAL A 101 -8.27 -7.59 0.56
N LEU A 102 -7.19 -7.55 1.36
CA LEU A 102 -6.93 -6.43 2.25
C LEU A 102 -6.40 -5.21 1.47
N PRO A 103 -6.80 -3.98 1.81
CA PRO A 103 -6.43 -2.79 1.03
C PRO A 103 -4.93 -2.49 1.01
N TYR A 104 -4.14 -3.12 1.87
CA TYR A 104 -2.69 -2.91 1.93
C TYR A 104 -1.94 -3.60 0.79
N SER A 105 -2.32 -4.83 0.41
CA SER A 105 -1.67 -5.55 -0.67
C SER A 105 -1.84 -4.84 -2.02
N PRO A 106 -3.05 -4.45 -2.47
CA PRO A 106 -3.23 -3.67 -3.69
C PRO A 106 -2.44 -2.36 -3.71
N ALA A 107 -2.32 -1.68 -2.55
CA ALA A 107 -1.53 -0.45 -2.46
C ALA A 107 -0.04 -0.70 -2.74
N VAL A 108 0.51 -1.77 -2.17
CA VAL A 108 1.93 -2.14 -2.38
C VAL A 108 2.17 -2.59 -3.82
N VAL A 109 1.27 -3.40 -4.39
CA VAL A 109 1.34 -3.83 -5.80
C VAL A 109 1.43 -2.62 -6.73
N LEU A 110 0.58 -1.61 -6.56
CA LEU A 110 0.60 -0.40 -7.38
C LEU A 110 1.89 0.42 -7.24
N LEU A 111 2.54 0.39 -6.08
CA LEU A 111 3.80 1.12 -5.86
C LEU A 111 5.01 0.38 -6.41
N ARG A 112 4.96 -0.96 -6.54
CA ARG A 112 6.11 -1.75 -6.99
C ARG A 112 6.49 -1.45 -8.43
N GLU A 113 5.52 -1.34 -9.34
CA GLU A 113 5.80 -1.10 -10.75
C GLU A 113 6.56 0.22 -10.99
N PRO A 114 6.08 1.40 -10.54
CA PRO A 114 6.82 2.64 -10.75
C PRO A 114 8.14 2.73 -9.97
N LEU A 115 8.27 2.02 -8.84
CA LEU A 115 9.47 2.12 -8.00
C LEU A 115 10.54 1.07 -8.32
N ALA A 116 10.15 -0.10 -8.81
CA ALA A 116 11.04 -1.25 -8.99
C ALA A 116 10.87 -1.97 -10.34
N GLY A 117 9.97 -1.52 -11.22
CA GLY A 117 9.76 -2.11 -12.55
C GLY A 117 11.04 -2.10 -13.39
N ASP A 118 11.75 -0.97 -13.45
CA ASP A 118 13.03 -0.85 -14.15
C ASP A 118 14.11 -1.82 -13.61
N ALA A 119 14.11 -2.08 -12.31
CA ALA A 119 15.01 -3.05 -11.69
C ALA A 119 14.62 -4.48 -12.07
N LEU A 120 13.33 -4.78 -12.10
CA LEU A 120 12.82 -6.07 -12.56
C LEU A 120 13.17 -6.33 -14.02
N ASP A 121 13.01 -5.34 -14.90
CA ASP A 121 13.35 -5.44 -16.31
C ASP A 121 14.84 -5.71 -16.54
N ARG A 122 15.71 -5.07 -15.75
CA ARG A 122 17.15 -5.33 -15.78
C ARG A 122 17.51 -6.73 -15.29
N LEU A 123 16.89 -7.19 -14.21
CA LEU A 123 17.12 -8.54 -13.66
C LEU A 123 16.71 -9.63 -14.66
N THR A 124 15.66 -9.41 -15.42
CA THR A 124 15.12 -10.38 -16.37
C THR A 124 15.73 -10.28 -17.77
N GLY A 125 16.59 -9.28 -18.02
CA GLY A 125 17.23 -9.06 -19.30
C GLY A 125 16.23 -8.85 -20.47
N GLY A 126 15.02 -8.38 -20.18
CA GLY A 126 13.95 -8.19 -21.15
C GLY A 126 13.22 -9.49 -21.54
N VAL A 127 13.50 -10.62 -20.88
CA VAL A 127 12.80 -11.88 -21.12
C VAL A 127 11.43 -11.83 -20.43
N GLN A 128 10.35 -11.74 -21.22
CA GLN A 128 8.99 -11.57 -20.73
C GLN A 128 8.56 -12.67 -19.75
N GLN A 129 8.84 -13.92 -20.05
CA GLN A 129 8.48 -15.05 -19.17
C GLN A 129 9.20 -14.97 -17.81
N ALA A 130 10.46 -14.54 -17.78
CA ALA A 130 11.20 -14.32 -16.53
C ALA A 130 10.63 -13.14 -15.75
N ARG A 131 10.24 -12.06 -16.44
CA ARG A 131 9.59 -10.88 -15.83
C ARG A 131 8.27 -11.26 -15.16
N GLU A 132 7.45 -12.03 -15.82
CA GLU A 132 6.16 -12.49 -15.28
C GLU A 132 6.37 -13.38 -14.04
N SER A 133 7.21 -14.41 -14.11
CA SER A 133 7.41 -15.34 -12.99
C SER A 133 8.11 -14.68 -11.78
N ILE A 134 9.11 -13.84 -12.01
CA ILE A 134 9.77 -13.09 -10.93
C ILE A 134 8.83 -12.01 -10.39
N GLY A 135 8.11 -11.31 -11.27
CA GLY A 135 7.13 -10.31 -10.89
C GLY A 135 6.00 -10.89 -10.02
N GLU A 136 5.47 -12.05 -10.38
CA GLU A 136 4.49 -12.77 -9.58
C GLU A 136 5.05 -13.16 -8.21
N TYR A 137 6.26 -13.74 -8.18
CA TYR A 137 6.93 -14.14 -6.93
C TYR A 137 7.13 -12.96 -5.97
N TYR A 138 7.50 -11.79 -6.48
CA TYR A 138 7.67 -10.58 -5.68
C TYR A 138 6.39 -9.74 -5.54
N GLY A 139 5.27 -10.17 -6.10
CA GLY A 139 3.96 -9.51 -5.97
C GLY A 139 3.86 -8.18 -6.73
N PHE A 140 4.27 -8.16 -8.00
CA PHE A 140 3.99 -7.06 -8.91
C PHE A 140 2.59 -7.15 -9.53
N THR A 141 1.94 -8.31 -9.40
CA THR A 141 0.57 -8.57 -9.85
C THR A 141 -0.35 -8.78 -8.66
N LEU A 142 -1.59 -8.36 -8.80
CA LEU A 142 -2.64 -8.59 -7.81
C LEU A 142 -3.59 -9.66 -8.36
N ASP A 143 -3.54 -10.85 -7.78
CA ASP A 143 -4.45 -11.94 -8.12
C ASP A 143 -5.39 -12.24 -6.96
N ILE A 144 -6.69 -12.31 -7.24
CA ILE A 144 -7.72 -12.67 -6.27
C ILE A 144 -8.52 -13.83 -6.83
N GLY A 145 -8.41 -14.99 -6.21
CA GLY A 145 -9.14 -16.19 -6.64
C GLY A 145 -8.78 -16.66 -8.05
N GLY A 146 -7.53 -16.46 -8.51
CA GLY A 146 -7.07 -16.83 -9.85
C GLY A 146 -7.41 -15.82 -10.95
N THR A 147 -7.91 -14.63 -10.58
CA THR A 147 -8.20 -13.55 -11.52
C THR A 147 -7.29 -12.36 -11.22
N SER A 148 -6.55 -11.90 -12.23
CA SER A 148 -5.71 -10.71 -12.09
C SER A 148 -6.56 -9.44 -12.11
N VAL A 149 -6.31 -8.56 -11.13
CA VAL A 149 -7.03 -7.30 -10.98
C VAL A 149 -6.21 -6.19 -11.62
N SER A 150 -6.78 -5.53 -12.62
CA SER A 150 -6.09 -4.45 -13.32
C SER A 150 -6.04 -3.16 -12.50
N THR A 151 -4.99 -2.35 -12.73
CA THR A 151 -4.75 -1.06 -12.08
C THR A 151 -5.98 -0.14 -11.97
N PRO A 152 -6.81 0.07 -13.02
CA PRO A 152 -7.99 0.94 -12.91
C PRO A 152 -8.99 0.47 -11.85
N TRP A 153 -9.18 -0.84 -11.71
CA TRP A 153 -10.09 -1.40 -10.70
C TRP A 153 -9.55 -1.21 -9.28
N ILE A 154 -8.23 -1.33 -9.10
CA ILE A 154 -7.58 -1.07 -7.81
C ILE A 154 -7.76 0.42 -7.44
N LEU A 155 -7.52 1.33 -8.38
CA LEU A 155 -7.69 2.77 -8.15
C LEU A 155 -9.15 3.11 -7.83
N ALA A 156 -10.12 2.56 -8.56
CA ALA A 156 -11.54 2.74 -8.30
C ALA A 156 -11.93 2.22 -6.90
N ALA A 157 -11.37 1.08 -6.48
CA ALA A 157 -11.59 0.55 -5.13
C ALA A 157 -11.07 1.50 -4.05
N PHE A 158 -9.89 2.11 -4.21
CA PHE A 158 -9.36 3.07 -3.24
C PHE A 158 -10.18 4.36 -3.16
N VAL A 159 -10.66 4.87 -4.30
CA VAL A 159 -11.60 6.00 -4.32
C VAL A 159 -12.89 5.63 -3.60
N GLY A 160 -13.45 4.46 -3.90
CA GLY A 160 -14.65 3.94 -3.23
C GLY A 160 -14.46 3.79 -1.72
N LEU A 161 -13.35 3.19 -1.27
CA LEU A 161 -13.00 3.08 0.15
C LEU A 161 -12.93 4.47 0.82
N THR A 162 -12.28 5.44 0.17
CA THR A 162 -12.19 6.80 0.70
C THR A 162 -13.57 7.41 0.92
N VAL A 163 -14.45 7.34 -0.08
CA VAL A 163 -15.80 7.90 0.00
C VAL A 163 -16.63 7.19 1.08
N VAL A 164 -16.66 5.87 1.05
CA VAL A 164 -17.47 5.06 1.97
C VAL A 164 -17.04 5.27 3.42
N PHE A 165 -15.74 5.16 3.72
CA PHE A 165 -15.25 5.30 5.09
C PHE A 165 -15.29 6.73 5.60
N THR A 166 -15.16 7.75 4.74
CA THR A 166 -15.38 9.14 5.12
C THR A 166 -16.85 9.37 5.47
N ALA A 167 -17.80 8.87 4.65
CA ALA A 167 -19.22 9.00 4.93
C ALA A 167 -19.61 8.28 6.23
N LEU A 168 -19.17 7.04 6.41
CA LEU A 168 -19.45 6.26 7.63
C LEU A 168 -18.84 6.92 8.88
N GLY A 169 -17.61 7.40 8.79
CA GLY A 169 -16.93 8.11 9.89
C GLY A 169 -17.67 9.38 10.29
N THR A 170 -18.05 10.20 9.32
CA THR A 170 -18.81 11.43 9.54
C THR A 170 -20.18 11.16 10.16
N TYR A 171 -20.92 10.18 9.63
CA TYR A 171 -22.21 9.76 10.17
C TYR A 171 -22.13 9.33 11.64
N ARG A 172 -21.12 8.51 11.97
CA ARG A 172 -20.95 7.97 13.32
C ARG A 172 -20.55 9.06 14.32
N ILE A 173 -19.58 9.93 13.95
CA ILE A 173 -19.16 11.06 14.81
C ILE A 173 -20.33 12.00 15.08
N GLY A 174 -21.14 12.33 14.05
CA GLY A 174 -22.32 13.16 14.20
C GLY A 174 -23.38 12.60 15.16
N LYS A 175 -23.41 11.27 15.34
CA LYS A 175 -24.32 10.60 16.30
C LYS A 175 -23.80 10.56 17.73
N THR A 176 -22.48 10.67 17.92
CA THR A 176 -21.82 10.62 19.23
C THR A 176 -21.79 12.01 19.92
N ILE A 177 -21.91 13.08 19.13
CA ILE A 177 -21.88 14.47 19.61
C ILE A 177 -23.30 14.98 19.99
N LYS A 178 -24.34 14.24 19.65
CA LYS A 178 -25.73 14.49 20.11
C LYS A 178 -26.02 13.72 21.38
#